data_385ab049aa7022abf6549cc79717940a
#
_entry.id   385ab049aa7022abf6549cc79717940a
#
_cell.length_a   1.000
_cell.length_b   1.000
_cell.length_c   1.000
_cell.angle_alpha   90.00
_cell.angle_beta   90.00
_cell.angle_gamma   90.00
#
_symmetry.space_group_name_H-M   'P 1'
#
loop_
_entity.id
_entity.type
_entity.pdbx_description
1 polymer ?
#
loop_
_entity_poly.entity_id
_entity_poly.type
_entity_poly.pdbx_seq_one_letter_code
_entity_poly.pdbx_strand_id
1 'polypeptide(L)'
;MTVLTSAHVAREGIAVLDTAAWRACYAGVLRRHFSGAGGGTAGVSVDRVDLSTLPVRLPGVGESFGLRIAARLSSIRSHLAVRLYLDVFGFALGRSEINMEATSYVQPEPTRTEQELLLLMDRRAGLHPL
;
A
#
# COMPACT_ATOMS: atom_id res chain seq x y z
N MET A 1 -1.27 -3.89 -12.63
CA MET A 1 -2.68 -3.80 -13.07
C MET A 1 -3.21 -5.21 -13.27
N THR A 2 -4.37 -5.50 -12.71
CA THR A 2 -5.06 -6.80 -12.82
C THR A 2 -6.40 -6.58 -13.49
N VAL A 3 -6.76 -7.46 -14.44
CA VAL A 3 -8.07 -7.42 -15.10
C VAL A 3 -8.94 -8.55 -14.55
N LEU A 4 -10.14 -8.21 -14.10
CA LEU A 4 -11.07 -9.12 -13.44
C LEU A 4 -12.26 -9.47 -14.33
N THR A 5 -13.09 -10.41 -13.89
CA THR A 5 -14.25 -10.91 -14.64
C THR A 5 -15.34 -9.85 -14.82
N SER A 6 -15.47 -8.91 -13.88
CA SER A 6 -16.43 -7.82 -13.96
C SER A 6 -15.99 -6.58 -13.17
N ALA A 7 -16.58 -5.42 -13.50
CA ALA A 7 -16.37 -4.18 -12.75
C ALA A 7 -16.89 -4.26 -11.31
N HIS A 8 -17.88 -5.10 -11.03
CA HIS A 8 -18.39 -5.33 -9.69
C HIS A 8 -17.33 -6.02 -8.82
N VAL A 9 -16.74 -7.09 -9.33
CA VAL A 9 -15.66 -7.82 -8.62
C VAL A 9 -14.46 -6.92 -8.35
N ALA A 10 -14.07 -6.07 -9.31
CA ALA A 10 -12.98 -5.11 -9.11
C ALA A 10 -13.27 -4.13 -7.97
N ARG A 11 -14.47 -3.56 -7.92
CA ARG A 11 -14.87 -2.64 -6.86
C ARG A 11 -14.93 -3.32 -5.48
N GLU A 12 -15.52 -4.51 -5.40
CA GLU A 12 -15.59 -5.27 -4.15
C GLU A 12 -14.20 -5.62 -3.62
N GLY A 13 -13.28 -6.03 -4.51
CA GLY A 13 -11.88 -6.29 -4.15
C GLY A 13 -11.21 -5.08 -3.51
N ILE A 14 -11.33 -3.92 -4.13
CA ILE A 14 -10.77 -2.66 -3.59
C ILE A 14 -11.46 -2.26 -2.28
N ALA A 15 -12.78 -2.34 -2.19
CA ALA A 15 -13.54 -1.95 -0.99
C ALA A 15 -13.16 -2.78 0.24
N VAL A 16 -12.87 -4.07 0.07
CA VAL A 16 -12.39 -4.92 1.18
C VAL A 16 -11.08 -4.42 1.75
N LEU A 17 -10.16 -3.95 0.91
CA LEU A 17 -8.84 -3.47 1.33
C LEU A 17 -8.92 -2.18 2.18
N ASP A 18 -9.98 -1.39 2.04
CA ASP A 18 -10.21 -0.19 2.87
C ASP A 18 -10.90 -0.48 4.21
N THR A 19 -11.22 -1.73 4.52
CA THR A 19 -11.89 -2.08 5.78
C THR A 19 -10.91 -2.10 6.97
N ALA A 20 -11.42 -1.71 8.15
CA ALA A 20 -10.65 -1.82 9.40
C ALA A 20 -10.27 -3.28 9.72
N ALA A 21 -11.15 -4.24 9.41
CA ALA A 21 -10.91 -5.66 9.62
C ALA A 21 -9.73 -6.17 8.79
N TRP A 22 -9.68 -5.81 7.49
CA TRP A 22 -8.58 -6.17 6.63
C TRP A 22 -7.25 -5.57 7.12
N ARG A 23 -7.24 -4.26 7.47
CA ARG A 23 -6.05 -3.58 8.01
C ARG A 23 -5.53 -4.26 9.27
N ALA A 24 -6.41 -4.62 10.20
CA ALA A 24 -6.02 -5.32 11.43
C ALA A 24 -5.42 -6.71 11.13
N CYS A 25 -6.03 -7.46 10.22
CA CYS A 25 -5.53 -8.76 9.77
C CYS A 25 -4.15 -8.62 9.13
N TYR A 26 -4.01 -7.69 8.19
CA TYR A 26 -2.76 -7.44 7.46
C TYR A 26 -1.63 -6.99 8.39
N ALA A 27 -1.90 -6.10 9.33
CA ALA A 27 -0.95 -5.72 10.38
C ALA A 27 -0.47 -6.94 11.20
N GLY A 28 -1.38 -7.85 11.52
CA GLY A 28 -1.05 -9.11 12.20
C GLY A 28 -0.13 -10.01 11.37
N VAL A 29 -0.41 -10.12 10.07
CA VAL A 29 0.43 -10.89 9.14
C VAL A 29 1.84 -10.29 9.04
N LEU A 30 1.93 -8.98 8.84
CA LEU A 30 3.23 -8.29 8.77
C LEU A 30 4.04 -8.45 10.04
N ARG A 31 3.43 -8.25 11.22
CA ARG A 31 4.12 -8.45 12.49
C ARG A 31 4.66 -9.87 12.62
N ARG A 32 3.86 -10.89 12.32
CA ARG A 32 4.32 -12.30 12.37
C ARG A 32 5.44 -12.57 11.37
N HIS A 33 5.31 -12.07 10.16
CA HIS A 33 6.30 -12.27 9.11
C HIS A 33 7.66 -11.68 9.48
N PHE A 34 7.66 -10.48 10.04
CA PHE A 34 8.87 -9.76 10.39
C PHE A 34 9.42 -10.07 11.79
N SER A 35 8.59 -10.60 12.72
CA SER A 35 9.03 -10.99 14.06
C SER A 35 9.55 -12.43 14.15
N GLY A 36 9.34 -13.24 13.12
CA GLY A 36 9.78 -14.64 13.08
C GLY A 36 11.29 -14.76 12.93
N ALA A 37 11.88 -15.78 13.54
CA ALA A 37 13.32 -16.08 13.50
C ALA A 37 13.92 -16.34 12.09
N GLY A 38 13.14 -16.24 11.04
CA GLY A 38 13.52 -16.36 9.63
C GLY A 38 13.07 -15.21 8.74
N GLY A 39 12.37 -14.21 9.27
CA GLY A 39 11.75 -13.12 8.47
C GLY A 39 12.62 -11.88 8.27
N GLY A 40 13.76 -11.79 8.94
CA GLY A 40 14.72 -10.70 8.72
C GLY A 40 15.79 -11.12 7.72
N THR A 41 16.11 -10.27 6.77
CA THR A 41 17.40 -10.34 6.07
C THR A 41 18.50 -10.39 7.15
N ALA A 42 19.45 -11.30 7.05
CA ALA A 42 20.44 -11.56 8.10
C ALA A 42 21.02 -10.24 8.68
N GLY A 43 20.69 -9.95 9.94
CA GLY A 43 21.21 -8.79 10.65
C GLY A 43 20.28 -7.58 10.75
N VAL A 44 19.01 -7.69 10.32
CA VAL A 44 18.00 -6.63 10.48
C VAL A 44 16.80 -7.18 11.26
N SER A 45 16.36 -6.45 12.28
CA SER A 45 15.10 -6.69 13.01
C SER A 45 14.06 -5.64 12.65
N VAL A 46 12.80 -6.03 12.70
CA VAL A 46 11.68 -5.09 12.61
C VAL A 46 11.11 -4.88 14.00
N ASP A 47 11.31 -3.69 14.56
CA ASP A 47 10.93 -3.39 15.93
C ASP A 47 9.44 -3.01 16.03
N ARG A 48 8.93 -2.33 15.02
CA ARG A 48 7.56 -1.82 15.01
C ARG A 48 7.01 -1.71 13.60
N VAL A 49 5.74 -2.05 13.44
CA VAL A 49 4.95 -1.85 12.20
C VAL A 49 3.67 -1.10 12.57
N ASP A 50 3.49 0.05 11.98
CA ASP A 50 2.27 0.87 12.10
C ASP A 50 1.58 0.95 10.73
N LEU A 51 0.25 0.87 10.73
CA LEU A 51 -0.58 1.03 9.52
C LEU A 51 -1.49 2.24 9.71
N SER A 52 -1.56 3.08 8.67
CA SER A 52 -2.47 4.22 8.62
C SER A 52 -3.09 4.35 7.24
N THR A 53 -4.29 4.92 7.17
CA THR A 53 -4.94 5.23 5.90
C THR A 53 -4.34 6.50 5.27
N LEU A 54 -4.24 6.48 3.94
CA LEU A 54 -3.91 7.65 3.14
C LEU A 54 -5.13 8.09 2.35
N PRO A 55 -5.39 9.40 2.22
CA PRO A 55 -6.50 9.87 1.41
C PRO A 55 -6.22 9.63 -0.08
N VAL A 56 -7.19 9.08 -0.79
CA VAL A 56 -7.17 8.94 -2.24
C VAL A 56 -8.29 9.79 -2.83
N ARG A 57 -7.98 10.64 -3.79
CA ARG A 57 -8.94 11.53 -4.45
C ARG A 57 -8.83 11.39 -5.96
N LEU A 58 -9.62 10.48 -6.53
CA LEU A 58 -9.67 10.21 -7.96
C LEU A 58 -11.08 10.48 -8.48
N PRO A 59 -11.26 11.52 -9.34
CA PRO A 59 -12.56 11.81 -9.93
C PRO A 59 -13.03 10.67 -10.82
N GLY A 60 -14.28 10.22 -10.64
CA GLY A 60 -14.86 9.17 -11.49
C GLY A 60 -14.50 7.73 -11.16
N VAL A 61 -13.67 7.52 -10.13
CA VAL A 61 -13.33 6.20 -9.61
C VAL A 61 -14.34 5.81 -8.53
N GLY A 62 -14.93 4.62 -8.66
CA GLY A 62 -15.98 4.16 -7.74
C GLY A 62 -15.46 3.75 -6.37
N GLU A 63 -14.31 3.06 -6.34
CA GLU A 63 -13.69 2.57 -5.13
C GLU A 63 -12.18 2.76 -5.18
N SER A 64 -11.61 3.21 -4.08
CA SER A 64 -10.16 3.41 -3.94
C SER A 64 -9.72 3.24 -2.50
N PHE A 65 -8.47 2.85 -2.28
CA PHE A 65 -7.86 2.81 -0.96
C PHE A 65 -6.44 3.37 -0.99
N GLY A 66 -5.99 3.86 0.16
CA GLY A 66 -4.60 4.24 0.40
C GLY A 66 -4.17 3.78 1.78
N LEU A 67 -3.03 3.12 1.86
CA LEU A 67 -2.46 2.55 3.07
C LEU A 67 -0.99 2.90 3.18
N ARG A 68 -0.59 3.46 4.32
CA ARG A 68 0.82 3.61 4.68
C ARG A 68 1.21 2.55 5.69
N ILE A 69 2.28 1.84 5.40
CA ILE A 69 2.96 0.92 6.29
C ILE A 69 4.25 1.61 6.72
N ALA A 70 4.36 1.94 8.00
CA ALA A 70 5.59 2.50 8.58
C ALA A 70 6.26 1.43 9.44
N ALA A 71 7.46 1.01 9.07
CA ALA A 71 8.24 0.03 9.79
C ALA A 71 9.52 0.65 10.35
N ARG A 72 9.84 0.34 11.60
CA ARG A 72 11.15 0.65 12.18
C ARG A 72 12.04 -0.58 12.05
N LEU A 73 13.11 -0.42 11.29
CA LEU A 73 14.13 -1.43 11.05
C LEU A 73 15.37 -1.10 11.89
N SER A 74 15.90 -2.08 12.60
CA SER A 74 17.14 -1.94 13.39
C SER A 74 18.18 -2.95 12.92
N SER A 75 19.40 -2.49 12.71
CA SER A 75 20.53 -3.38 12.44
C SER A 75 21.03 -3.99 13.75
N ILE A 76 21.08 -5.31 13.81
CA ILE A 76 21.59 -6.07 14.96
C ILE A 76 23.08 -5.79 15.18
N ARG A 77 23.84 -5.52 14.11
CA ARG A 77 25.29 -5.32 14.18
C ARG A 77 25.70 -3.89 14.51
N SER A 78 25.03 -2.90 13.91
CA SER A 78 25.43 -1.50 14.05
C SER A 78 24.56 -0.70 15.01
N HIS A 79 23.47 -1.28 15.52
CA HIS A 79 22.45 -0.62 16.34
C HIS A 79 21.81 0.62 15.68
N LEU A 80 22.02 0.80 14.37
CA LEU A 80 21.38 1.86 13.60
C LEU A 80 19.92 1.48 13.34
N ALA A 81 19.05 2.45 13.52
CA ALA A 81 17.64 2.31 13.20
C ALA A 81 17.25 3.23 12.05
N VAL A 82 16.46 2.68 11.11
CA VAL A 82 15.92 3.41 9.97
C VAL A 82 14.40 3.23 9.95
N ARG A 83 13.67 4.25 9.54
CA ARG A 83 12.24 4.12 9.21
C ARG A 83 12.11 3.82 7.73
N LEU A 84 11.33 2.79 7.43
CA LEU A 84 10.85 2.44 6.09
C LEU A 84 9.38 2.82 6.01
N TYR A 85 9.00 3.48 4.94
CA TYR A 85 7.61 3.74 4.59
C TYR A 85 7.29 3.04 3.27
N LEU A 86 6.21 2.28 3.27
CA LEU A 86 5.62 1.68 2.08
C LEU A 86 4.19 2.20 1.97
N ASP A 87 3.94 2.99 0.95
CA ASP A 87 2.62 3.52 0.64
C ASP A 87 2.02 2.72 -0.50
N VAL A 88 0.86 2.15 -0.25
CA VAL A 88 0.13 1.29 -1.19
C VAL A 88 -1.19 1.95 -1.51
N PHE A 89 -1.45 2.16 -2.78
CA PHE A 89 -2.68 2.73 -3.29
C PHE A 89 -3.32 1.78 -4.29
N GLY A 90 -4.64 1.74 -4.31
CA GLY A 90 -5.37 1.01 -5.30
C GLY A 90 -6.70 1.65 -5.63
N PHE A 91 -7.16 1.44 -6.88
CA PHE A 91 -8.47 1.87 -7.32
C PHE A 91 -9.02 0.94 -8.41
N ALA A 92 -10.36 0.92 -8.53
CA ALA A 92 -11.05 0.17 -9.54
C ALA A 92 -11.52 1.09 -10.69
N LEU A 93 -11.13 0.76 -11.92
CA LEU A 93 -11.59 1.42 -13.13
C LEU A 93 -12.14 0.38 -14.10
N GLY A 94 -13.46 0.39 -14.30
CA GLY A 94 -14.11 -0.67 -15.06
C GLY A 94 -13.85 -2.04 -14.46
N ARG A 95 -13.26 -2.96 -15.23
CA ARG A 95 -12.88 -4.32 -14.83
C ARG A 95 -11.44 -4.40 -14.30
N SER A 96 -10.74 -3.28 -14.22
CA SER A 96 -9.33 -3.24 -13.87
C SER A 96 -9.14 -2.81 -12.43
N GLU A 97 -8.28 -3.52 -11.72
CA GLU A 97 -7.65 -3.06 -10.48
C GLU A 97 -6.29 -2.48 -10.80
N ILE A 98 -6.05 -1.26 -10.35
CA ILE A 98 -4.81 -0.54 -10.55
C ILE A 98 -4.19 -0.30 -9.19
N ASN A 99 -2.95 -0.72 -9.02
CA ASN A 99 -2.20 -0.56 -7.78
C ASN A 99 -0.93 0.24 -8.03
N MET A 100 -0.57 1.08 -7.08
CA MET A 100 0.68 1.82 -7.01
C MET A 100 1.32 1.59 -5.65
N GLU A 101 2.62 1.36 -5.66
CA GLU A 101 3.43 1.26 -4.45
C GLU A 101 4.55 2.30 -4.50
N ALA A 102 4.76 3.00 -3.40
CA ALA A 102 5.86 3.92 -3.21
C ALA A 102 6.64 3.54 -1.96
N THR A 103 7.96 3.43 -2.08
CA THR A 103 8.83 3.09 -0.95
C THR A 103 9.78 4.22 -0.69
N SER A 104 9.87 4.65 0.56
CA SER A 104 10.78 5.70 0.99
C SER A 104 11.43 5.36 2.34
N TYR A 105 12.58 5.99 2.60
CA TYR A 105 13.35 5.80 3.83
C TYR A 105 13.49 7.12 4.56
N VAL A 106 13.53 7.06 5.89
CA VAL A 106 13.70 8.21 6.80
C VAL A 106 12.42 9.03 6.96
N GLN A 107 11.82 9.48 5.86
CA GLN A 107 10.56 10.22 5.85
C GLN A 107 9.63 9.71 4.75
N PRO A 108 8.31 9.79 4.94
CA PRO A 108 7.35 9.36 3.94
C PRO A 108 7.38 10.26 2.70
N GLU A 109 6.97 9.70 1.55
CA GLU A 109 6.74 10.52 0.36
C GLU A 109 5.68 11.59 0.62
N PRO A 110 5.82 12.78 0.01
CA PRO A 110 4.81 13.82 0.09
C PRO A 110 3.48 13.34 -0.54
N THR A 111 2.40 13.43 0.21
CA THR A 111 1.05 13.01 -0.26
C THR A 111 0.66 13.71 -1.57
N ARG A 112 1.16 14.92 -1.82
CA ARG A 112 0.91 15.63 -3.08
C ARG A 112 1.52 14.90 -4.27
N THR A 113 2.77 14.44 -4.18
CA THR A 113 3.46 13.70 -5.24
C THR A 113 2.72 12.41 -5.55
N GLU A 114 2.31 11.68 -4.52
CA GLU A 114 1.54 10.45 -4.65
C GLU A 114 0.19 10.69 -5.34
N GLN A 115 -0.51 11.74 -4.95
CA GLN A 115 -1.79 12.13 -5.55
C GLN A 115 -1.64 12.52 -7.03
N GLU A 116 -0.59 13.24 -7.40
CA GLU A 116 -0.28 13.59 -8.79
C GLU A 116 -0.01 12.35 -9.65
N LEU A 117 0.72 11.37 -9.11
CA LEU A 117 0.98 10.09 -9.79
C LEU A 117 -0.31 9.27 -9.96
N LEU A 118 -1.14 9.18 -8.94
CA LEU A 118 -2.42 8.49 -9.00
C LEU A 118 -3.34 9.09 -10.06
N LEU A 119 -3.43 10.43 -10.14
CA LEU A 119 -4.19 11.13 -11.19
C LEU A 119 -3.64 10.87 -12.59
N LEU A 120 -2.33 10.74 -12.73
CA LEU A 120 -1.71 10.39 -14.01
C LEU A 120 -2.04 8.95 -14.41
N MET A 121 -2.02 8.02 -13.48
CA MET A 121 -2.38 6.61 -13.72
C MET A 121 -3.85 6.47 -14.09
N ASP A 122 -4.75 7.16 -13.39
CA ASP A 122 -6.18 7.18 -13.68
C ASP A 122 -6.45 7.68 -15.11
N ARG A 123 -5.85 8.81 -15.51
CA ARG A 123 -5.97 9.35 -16.87
C ARG A 123 -5.48 8.36 -17.93
N ARG A 124 -4.32 7.73 -17.71
CA ARG A 124 -3.76 6.77 -18.67
C ARG A 124 -4.63 5.51 -18.78
N ALA A 125 -5.13 5.01 -17.67
CA ALA A 125 -6.00 3.84 -17.65
C ALA A 125 -7.34 4.14 -18.35
N GLY A 126 -7.90 5.35 -18.18
CA GLY A 126 -9.11 5.78 -18.87
C GLY A 126 -8.96 5.93 -20.38
N LEU A 127 -7.75 6.16 -20.88
CA LEU A 127 -7.47 6.21 -22.34
C LEU A 127 -7.38 4.82 -22.98
N HIS A 128 -7.23 3.77 -22.19
CA HIS A 128 -7.11 2.38 -22.66
C HIS A 128 -8.10 1.47 -21.91
N PRO A 129 -9.43 1.68 -22.08
CA PRO A 129 -10.42 0.85 -21.43
C PRO A 129 -10.33 -0.59 -21.97
N LEU A 130 -10.25 -1.55 -21.04
CA LEU A 130 -10.22 -2.99 -21.32
C LEU A 130 -11.61 -3.60 -21.28
#